data_f7938358f9ac0a8d738899e28e9e536f
#
_entry.id   f7938358f9ac0a8d738899e28e9e536f
#
_cell.length_a   1.000
_cell.length_b   1.000
_cell.length_c   1.000
_cell.angle_alpha   90.00
_cell.angle_beta   90.00
_cell.angle_gamma   90.00
#
_symmetry.space_group_name_H-M   'P 1'
#
loop_
_entity.id
_entity.type
_entity.pdbx_description
1 polymer ?
#
loop_
_entity_poly.entity_id
_entity_poly.type
_entity_poly.pdbx_seq_one_letter_code
_entity_poly.pdbx_strand_id
1 'polypeptide(L)'
;MERNIKERVSQYVDENKVKEKLTQFFQEKIVNRKAMFIPITGVATFMLVGYAAADTKAPEITSDQIEVPYGEKFDVDTVDVTDNRDSRDDIQVSADLASLNVEQLGDYKVTVTATDSFNNETTKEVTVKEAVEACFAQIDKVEKEVNSFVSLQKEAALKRAEEVQKLIDDGTLSGPLAGVPVAIKDNMCTEGVTTTCSSKILSNFVPTFSAEAVLNLEKAGAVVIGKTNMDEFAMGSTTETSYYGETKNPWNLEHVPGGSSGGSCAAVAALEVPYALGSDTGGSIRQPSSFCGVTGIKPTYGTVSRYGLIAYGSSLDQIGPVAKDVTDCATILEAITSYDKKDSTSVKRDDTDFTSALVDDVKGMRIGIPKDYFGEGLNPEVKDAVLAAAKVLEEKGAIVEEFDLGLVKYAIPAYYVIACAEASSNLARFDGVKYGYRTKEYEGLHNMYKKSRSEGFGPEVKRRIMLGSFVLSSGYYDAYYLKALRVKALIKKAFDDAFAKYDMILGPAAPTTAPKLGESLQDAISMYLGDIYTISVNLAGLPGISLPCGTDSQGLPIGLQLIGDCFQEKKIIQAAYSFEQTRPYQHSPLSLA
;
A
#
# COMPACT_ATOMS: atom_id res chain seq x y z
N MET A 1 49.27 40.73 8.69
CA MET A 1 48.32 40.55 7.59
C MET A 1 46.94 40.02 8.05
N GLU A 2 46.88 39.31 9.14
CA GLU A 2 45.60 38.78 9.69
C GLU A 2 44.68 39.81 10.40
N ARG A 3 45.25 40.89 10.94
CA ARG A 3 44.46 41.96 11.57
C ARG A 3 43.59 42.78 10.60
N ASN A 4 43.98 42.84 9.33
CA ASN A 4 43.33 43.67 8.32
C ASN A 4 42.15 42.98 7.61
N ILE A 5 41.96 41.66 7.81
CA ILE A 5 40.85 40.89 7.22
C ILE A 5 39.65 40.89 8.17
N LYS A 6 39.89 40.84 9.48
CA LYS A 6 38.81 40.90 10.49
C LYS A 6 38.10 42.25 10.52
N GLU A 7 38.79 43.35 10.38
CA GLU A 7 38.19 44.70 10.34
C GLU A 7 37.41 45.01 9.05
N ARG A 8 37.73 44.34 7.93
CA ARG A 8 36.99 44.49 6.68
C ARG A 8 35.71 43.63 6.60
N VAL A 9 35.63 42.55 7.32
CA VAL A 9 34.43 41.67 7.35
C VAL A 9 33.37 42.24 8.27
N SER A 10 33.74 42.90 9.39
CA SER A 10 32.75 43.48 10.33
C SER A 10 32.03 44.74 9.79
N GLN A 11 32.54 45.37 8.74
CA GLN A 11 31.87 46.53 8.10
C GLN A 11 30.81 46.17 7.04
N TYR A 12 30.65 44.87 6.68
CA TYR A 12 29.78 44.46 5.59
C TYR A 12 28.65 43.47 5.97
N VAL A 13 28.52 43.09 7.23
CA VAL A 13 27.53 42.13 7.65
C VAL A 13 26.68 42.73 8.78
N ASP A 14 25.51 43.24 8.42
CA ASP A 14 24.44 43.54 9.35
C ASP A 14 23.83 42.19 9.79
N GLU A 15 24.21 41.71 10.98
CA GLU A 15 23.86 40.40 11.53
C GLU A 15 22.35 40.16 11.57
N ASN A 16 21.55 41.21 11.78
CA ASN A 16 20.10 41.10 11.77
C ASN A 16 19.54 40.85 10.35
N LYS A 17 20.15 41.44 9.31
CA LYS A 17 19.73 41.17 7.93
C LYS A 17 20.15 39.80 7.40
N VAL A 18 21.24 39.25 7.93
CA VAL A 18 21.66 37.88 7.60
C VAL A 18 20.76 36.87 8.30
N LYS A 19 20.40 37.13 9.54
CA LYS A 19 19.43 36.28 10.28
C LYS A 19 18.03 36.31 9.66
N GLU A 20 17.51 37.48 9.26
CA GLU A 20 16.26 37.59 8.52
C GLU A 20 16.30 36.90 7.14
N LYS A 21 17.39 37.10 6.39
CA LYS A 21 17.53 36.42 5.08
C LYS A 21 17.75 34.91 5.19
N LEU A 22 18.41 34.42 6.23
CA LEU A 22 18.52 33.00 6.50
C LEU A 22 17.18 32.41 6.96
N THR A 23 16.48 33.08 7.85
CA THR A 23 15.14 32.64 8.27
C THR A 23 14.14 32.66 7.10
N GLN A 24 14.18 33.69 6.26
CA GLN A 24 13.37 33.76 5.05
C GLN A 24 13.79 32.72 4.00
N PHE A 25 15.09 32.48 3.84
CA PHE A 25 15.64 31.46 2.96
C PHE A 25 15.30 30.04 3.45
N PHE A 26 15.30 29.80 4.76
CA PHE A 26 14.87 28.53 5.35
C PHE A 26 13.35 28.35 5.25
N GLN A 27 12.55 29.38 5.50
CA GLN A 27 11.10 29.31 5.34
C GLN A 27 10.66 29.15 3.88
N GLU A 28 11.33 29.78 2.92
CA GLU A 28 11.01 29.63 1.49
C GLU A 28 11.55 28.35 0.85
N LYS A 29 12.57 27.71 1.43
CA LYS A 29 13.16 26.47 0.87
C LYS A 29 12.75 25.18 1.57
N ILE A 30 12.28 25.24 2.80
CA ILE A 30 11.72 24.06 3.50
C ILE A 30 10.31 23.74 2.99
N VAL A 31 9.58 24.73 2.45
CA VAL A 31 8.25 24.53 1.84
C VAL A 31 8.32 24.06 0.38
N ASN A 32 9.47 24.18 -0.28
CA ASN A 32 9.57 23.82 -1.71
C ASN A 32 11.01 23.43 -2.11
N ARG A 33 11.48 22.23 -1.77
CA ARG A 33 12.38 21.43 -2.63
C ARG A 33 13.07 20.25 -1.93
N LYS A 34 13.08 19.14 -2.65
CA LYS A 34 13.88 17.93 -2.46
C LYS A 34 15.36 18.20 -2.23
N ALA A 35 15.93 17.39 -1.35
CA ALA A 35 17.32 17.06 -1.08
C ALA A 35 18.44 17.65 -1.96
N MET A 36 19.46 18.15 -1.29
CA MET A 36 20.86 17.93 -1.65
C MET A 36 21.75 18.15 -0.41
N PHE A 37 22.58 17.17 -0.10
CA PHE A 37 23.55 17.18 0.99
C PHE A 37 24.62 18.24 0.82
N ILE A 38 24.95 18.97 1.87
CA ILE A 38 26.26 19.59 2.09
C ILE A 38 26.60 19.51 3.58
N PRO A 39 27.71 18.89 3.98
CA PRO A 39 28.16 18.90 5.36
C PRO A 39 28.71 20.28 5.73
N ILE A 40 28.19 20.87 6.79
CA ILE A 40 28.75 22.10 7.34
C ILE A 40 29.55 21.75 8.60
N THR A 41 30.84 21.60 8.43
CA THR A 41 31.79 21.70 9.53
C THR A 41 32.27 23.15 9.62
N GLY A 42 32.14 23.76 10.77
CA GLY A 42 32.78 25.06 11.00
C GLY A 42 32.13 25.91 12.08
N VAL A 43 32.53 25.71 13.29
CA VAL A 43 32.22 26.50 14.49
C VAL A 43 32.90 27.85 14.41
N ALA A 44 32.20 28.94 14.70
CA ALA A 44 32.78 30.20 15.11
C ALA A 44 32.16 30.69 16.40
N THR A 45 32.85 30.50 17.48
CA THR A 45 32.58 31.00 18.83
C THR A 45 32.88 32.48 18.95
N PHE A 46 31.97 33.28 19.50
CA PHE A 46 32.34 34.58 20.08
C PHE A 46 31.83 34.72 21.50
N MET A 47 32.78 34.92 22.40
CA MET A 47 32.54 35.22 23.82
C MET A 47 32.03 36.65 24.02
N LEU A 48 31.05 36.80 24.91
CA LEU A 48 30.85 37.98 25.71
C LEU A 48 30.93 37.59 27.19
N VAL A 49 31.81 38.22 27.91
CA VAL A 49 32.17 37.87 29.28
C VAL A 49 31.15 38.44 30.24
N GLY A 50 30.42 37.58 30.89
CA GLY A 50 29.73 37.82 32.17
C GLY A 50 30.00 36.61 33.04
N TYR A 51 30.54 36.81 34.27
CA TYR A 51 30.87 35.74 35.20
C TYR A 51 29.64 35.00 35.69
N ALA A 52 29.21 33.97 34.96
CA ALA A 52 28.47 32.85 35.47
C ALA A 52 29.19 31.60 34.94
N ALA A 53 29.35 30.58 35.77
CA ALA A 53 30.01 29.34 35.36
C ALA A 53 29.24 28.78 34.13
N ALA A 54 29.98 28.58 33.03
CA ALA A 54 29.42 28.06 31.79
C ALA A 54 28.80 26.68 32.06
N ASP A 55 27.60 26.44 31.51
CA ASP A 55 27.05 25.11 31.48
C ASP A 55 27.86 24.28 30.46
N THR A 56 28.24 23.09 30.88
CA THR A 56 29.05 22.16 30.09
C THR A 56 28.35 20.80 29.93
N LYS A 57 27.12 20.68 30.42
CA LYS A 57 26.31 19.48 30.26
C LYS A 57 25.34 19.68 29.13
N ALA A 58 25.30 18.73 28.22
CA ALA A 58 24.25 18.66 27.18
C ALA A 58 22.90 18.29 27.81
N PRO A 59 21.78 18.80 27.28
CA PRO A 59 20.46 18.38 27.71
C PRO A 59 20.30 16.86 27.49
N GLU A 60 19.53 16.22 28.37
CA GLU A 60 19.28 14.78 28.32
C GLU A 60 17.92 14.54 27.64
N ILE A 61 17.89 13.73 26.60
CA ILE A 61 16.66 13.26 25.97
C ILE A 61 16.16 12.10 26.82
N THR A 62 15.09 12.34 27.59
CA THR A 62 14.57 11.38 28.58
C THR A 62 13.47 10.49 28.01
N SER A 63 12.96 10.79 26.80
CA SER A 63 12.03 9.92 26.09
C SER A 63 12.71 8.60 25.74
N ASP A 64 12.30 7.51 26.38
CA ASP A 64 12.78 6.15 26.07
C ASP A 64 12.14 5.58 24.79
N GLN A 65 11.00 6.13 24.39
CA GLN A 65 10.29 5.83 23.16
C GLN A 65 9.71 7.11 22.59
N ILE A 66 10.00 7.39 21.32
CA ILE A 66 9.36 8.47 20.59
C ILE A 66 8.37 7.79 19.65
N GLU A 67 7.11 7.75 20.07
CA GLU A 67 6.02 7.27 19.21
C GLU A 67 5.74 8.31 18.13
N VAL A 68 6.20 8.04 16.92
CA VAL A 68 5.78 8.79 15.73
C VAL A 68 4.76 7.92 15.02
N PRO A 69 3.48 8.29 15.03
CA PRO A 69 2.51 7.60 14.20
C PRO A 69 2.95 7.71 12.74
N TYR A 70 2.99 6.56 12.05
CA TYR A 70 3.38 6.52 10.66
C TYR A 70 2.52 7.48 9.83
N GLY A 71 3.17 8.38 9.07
CA GLY A 71 2.51 9.38 8.23
C GLY A 71 2.14 10.69 8.92
N GLU A 72 2.41 10.84 10.22
CA GLU A 72 2.42 12.14 10.86
C GLU A 72 3.81 12.75 10.78
N LYS A 73 3.85 14.08 10.69
CA LYS A 73 5.11 14.79 10.85
C LYS A 73 5.61 14.53 12.27
N PHE A 74 6.87 14.15 12.38
CA PHE A 74 7.52 14.06 13.68
C PHE A 74 7.35 15.42 14.38
N ASP A 75 6.68 15.40 15.52
CA ASP A 75 6.51 16.58 16.35
C ASP A 75 7.62 16.61 17.40
N VAL A 76 8.60 17.46 17.19
CA VAL A 76 9.72 17.64 18.13
C VAL A 76 9.27 18.08 19.53
N ASP A 77 8.07 18.66 19.65
CA ASP A 77 7.53 19.07 20.94
C ASP A 77 7.06 17.90 21.81
N THR A 78 6.91 16.71 21.21
CA THR A 78 6.59 15.46 21.94
C THR A 78 7.83 14.82 22.60
N VAL A 79 9.02 15.31 22.29
CA VAL A 79 10.26 14.79 22.88
C VAL A 79 10.48 15.35 24.25
N ASP A 80 10.53 14.49 25.26
CA ASP A 80 10.88 14.90 26.61
C ASP A 80 12.38 15.15 26.74
N VAL A 81 12.71 16.39 27.11
CA VAL A 81 14.10 16.83 27.28
C VAL A 81 14.24 17.51 28.64
N THR A 82 15.29 17.19 29.34
CA THR A 82 15.63 17.82 30.61
C THR A 82 17.06 18.35 30.58
N ASP A 83 17.28 19.45 31.26
CA ASP A 83 18.60 20.03 31.48
C ASP A 83 18.79 20.43 32.94
N ASN A 84 20.04 20.65 33.32
CA ASN A 84 20.38 21.00 34.71
C ASN A 84 20.20 22.51 34.99
N ARG A 85 19.98 23.34 33.96
CA ARG A 85 19.86 24.80 34.07
C ARG A 85 18.70 25.36 33.26
N ASP A 86 18.54 24.89 32.05
CA ASP A 86 17.55 25.43 31.12
C ASP A 86 16.17 24.78 31.33
N SER A 87 15.13 25.58 31.21
CA SER A 87 13.76 25.04 31.17
C SER A 87 13.48 24.42 29.80
N ARG A 88 12.46 23.54 29.69
CA ARG A 88 12.07 22.93 28.41
C ARG A 88 11.87 23.95 27.29
N ASP A 89 11.35 25.15 27.61
CA ASP A 89 11.07 26.23 26.66
C ASP A 89 12.35 26.92 26.15
N ASP A 90 13.47 26.78 26.87
CA ASP A 90 14.76 27.35 26.50
C ASP A 90 15.65 26.34 25.73
N ILE A 91 15.24 25.05 25.68
CA ILE A 91 15.95 23.99 24.95
C ILE A 91 15.39 23.89 23.54
N GLN A 92 16.23 24.08 22.53
CA GLN A 92 15.87 23.86 21.14
C GLN A 92 15.97 22.36 20.83
N VAL A 93 14.83 21.77 20.45
CA VAL A 93 14.77 20.39 19.97
C VAL A 93 14.58 20.43 18.46
N SER A 94 15.44 19.73 17.76
CA SER A 94 15.33 19.54 16.31
C SER A 94 15.51 18.08 15.96
N ALA A 95 14.90 17.63 14.88
CA ALA A 95 15.11 16.31 14.35
C ALA A 95 15.71 16.42 12.95
N ASP A 96 16.73 15.62 12.67
CA ASP A 96 17.18 15.41 11.31
C ASP A 96 16.18 14.46 10.65
N LEU A 97 15.22 15.06 9.96
CA LEU A 97 14.18 14.36 9.19
C LEU A 97 14.66 14.04 7.77
N ALA A 98 15.93 14.31 7.43
CA ALA A 98 16.45 14.03 6.09
C ALA A 98 16.54 12.53 5.81
N SER A 99 16.62 11.70 6.85
CA SER A 99 16.48 10.25 6.76
C SER A 99 15.04 9.77 7.05
N LEU A 100 14.22 10.61 7.67
CA LEU A 100 12.80 10.36 7.88
C LEU A 100 12.01 11.06 6.77
N ASN A 101 11.91 10.44 5.64
CA ASN A 101 10.86 10.80 4.73
C ASN A 101 9.61 10.05 5.18
N VAL A 102 8.72 10.72 5.89
CA VAL A 102 7.41 10.18 6.32
C VAL A 102 6.54 9.77 5.11
N GLU A 103 6.98 10.13 3.92
CA GLU A 103 6.41 9.80 2.62
C GLU A 103 7.26 8.79 1.83
N GLN A 104 8.33 8.26 2.39
CA GLN A 104 9.16 7.20 1.80
C GLN A 104 9.52 6.19 2.87
N LEU A 105 9.31 4.92 2.56
CA LEU A 105 9.89 3.81 3.31
C LEU A 105 11.42 3.90 3.22
N GLY A 106 12.09 4.04 4.34
CA GLY A 106 13.55 4.20 4.39
C GLY A 106 14.11 3.77 5.72
N ASP A 107 15.43 3.80 5.84
CA ASP A 107 16.12 3.56 7.10
C ASP A 107 15.58 4.53 8.16
N TYR A 108 14.87 4.00 9.17
CA TYR A 108 14.30 4.78 10.26
C TYR A 108 15.37 5.10 11.31
N LYS A 109 16.39 5.86 10.91
CA LYS A 109 17.26 6.56 11.85
C LYS A 109 16.79 8.01 11.93
N VAL A 110 15.90 8.31 12.85
CA VAL A 110 15.61 9.69 13.22
C VAL A 110 16.62 10.13 14.25
N THR A 111 17.48 11.02 13.84
CA THR A 111 18.39 11.66 14.77
C THR A 111 17.67 12.86 15.39
N VAL A 112 17.29 12.75 16.65
CA VAL A 112 16.77 13.87 17.43
C VAL A 112 17.92 14.56 18.13
N THR A 113 18.05 15.87 17.91
CA THR A 113 19.06 16.71 18.57
C THR A 113 18.37 17.68 19.50
N ALA A 114 18.76 17.67 20.78
CA ALA A 114 18.37 18.67 21.75
C ALA A 114 19.59 19.57 22.03
N THR A 115 19.40 20.89 21.92
CA THR A 115 20.45 21.89 22.11
C THR A 115 19.98 22.87 23.19
N ASP A 116 20.76 23.04 24.24
CA ASP A 116 20.51 24.02 25.30
C ASP A 116 20.93 25.45 24.88
N SER A 117 20.69 26.41 25.75
CA SER A 117 21.06 27.82 25.54
C SER A 117 22.58 28.04 25.43
N PHE A 118 23.41 27.07 25.81
CA PHE A 118 24.87 27.08 25.74
C PHE A 118 25.45 26.32 24.54
N ASN A 119 24.57 25.79 23.62
CA ASN A 119 24.91 24.96 22.46
C ASN A 119 25.54 23.60 22.81
N ASN A 120 25.19 23.01 23.96
CA ASN A 120 25.48 21.60 24.20
C ASN A 120 24.39 20.76 23.52
N GLU A 121 24.78 19.66 22.87
CA GLU A 121 23.87 18.84 22.03
C GLU A 121 23.88 17.37 22.43
N THR A 122 22.73 16.73 22.38
CA THR A 122 22.56 15.28 22.46
C THR A 122 21.69 14.75 21.31
N THR A 123 21.89 13.49 20.94
CA THR A 123 21.19 12.86 19.79
C THR A 123 20.66 11.48 20.15
N LYS A 124 19.48 11.11 19.62
CA LYS A 124 18.88 9.78 19.75
C LYS A 124 18.42 9.24 18.38
N GLU A 125 18.66 7.95 18.12
CA GLU A 125 18.27 7.26 16.90
C GLU A 125 17.17 6.22 17.18
N VAL A 126 16.17 6.06 16.28
CA VAL A 126 15.14 5.01 16.36
C VAL A 126 15.64 3.74 15.68
N THR A 127 15.57 2.61 16.36
CA THR A 127 16.02 1.31 15.87
C THR A 127 14.91 0.58 15.11
N VAL A 128 15.29 -0.42 14.28
CA VAL A 128 14.33 -1.32 13.60
C VAL A 128 13.41 -2.04 14.61
N LYS A 129 13.92 -2.36 15.80
CA LYS A 129 13.14 -2.99 16.87
C LYS A 129 12.04 -2.07 17.38
N GLU A 130 12.36 -0.81 17.64
CA GLU A 130 11.38 0.21 18.06
C GLU A 130 10.29 0.42 17.02
N ALA A 131 10.63 0.46 15.72
CA ALA A 131 9.65 0.55 14.64
C ALA A 131 8.70 -0.68 14.62
N VAL A 132 9.21 -1.88 14.83
CA VAL A 132 8.39 -3.10 14.92
C VAL A 132 7.52 -3.09 16.19
N GLU A 133 8.05 -2.65 17.32
CA GLU A 133 7.31 -2.52 18.59
C GLU A 133 6.18 -1.49 18.47
N ALA A 134 6.40 -0.37 17.78
CA ALA A 134 5.36 0.63 17.49
C ALA A 134 4.20 0.04 16.69
N CYS A 135 4.48 -0.76 15.64
CA CYS A 135 3.44 -1.48 14.89
C CYS A 135 2.61 -2.39 15.81
N PHE A 136 3.26 -3.17 16.70
CA PHE A 136 2.52 -4.03 17.62
C PHE A 136 1.76 -3.24 18.69
N ALA A 137 2.26 -2.09 19.12
CA ALA A 137 1.54 -1.21 20.03
C ALA A 137 0.25 -0.67 19.40
N GLN A 138 0.29 -0.27 18.12
CA GLN A 138 -0.89 0.16 17.38
C GLN A 138 -1.86 -1.01 17.13
N ILE A 139 -1.37 -2.17 16.73
CA ILE A 139 -2.18 -3.40 16.61
C ILE A 139 -2.90 -3.73 17.92
N ASP A 140 -2.20 -3.68 19.06
CA ASP A 140 -2.79 -3.96 20.37
C ASP A 140 -3.95 -3.00 20.72
N LYS A 141 -3.93 -1.75 20.18
CA LYS A 141 -5.00 -0.75 20.37
C LYS A 141 -6.24 -1.04 19.50
N VAL A 142 -6.04 -1.32 18.20
CA VAL A 142 -7.13 -1.24 17.20
C VAL A 142 -7.57 -2.58 16.62
N GLU A 143 -6.74 -3.61 16.61
CA GLU A 143 -6.98 -4.87 15.90
C GLU A 143 -8.23 -5.62 16.39
N LYS A 144 -8.59 -5.50 17.67
CA LYS A 144 -9.81 -6.11 18.21
C LYS A 144 -11.10 -5.60 17.54
N GLU A 145 -11.05 -4.38 17.02
CA GLU A 145 -12.18 -3.74 16.35
C GLU A 145 -12.10 -3.91 14.84
N VAL A 146 -10.89 -3.83 14.26
CA VAL A 146 -10.68 -3.89 12.80
C VAL A 146 -10.64 -5.31 12.27
N ASN A 147 -9.96 -6.25 12.96
CA ASN A 147 -9.73 -7.64 12.53
C ASN A 147 -9.03 -7.70 11.16
N SER A 148 -7.93 -6.95 11.02
CA SER A 148 -7.15 -6.85 9.78
C SER A 148 -6.21 -8.04 9.58
N PHE A 149 -5.82 -8.76 10.64
CA PHE A 149 -4.89 -9.90 10.61
C PHE A 149 -5.57 -11.25 10.87
N VAL A 150 -5.09 -12.28 10.18
CA VAL A 150 -5.36 -13.70 10.48
C VAL A 150 -4.36 -14.22 11.52
N SER A 151 -3.11 -13.79 11.42
CA SER A 151 -2.06 -14.18 12.35
C SER A 151 -0.97 -13.13 12.44
N LEU A 152 -0.44 -12.93 13.64
CA LEU A 152 0.66 -12.03 13.97
C LEU A 152 1.92 -12.84 14.29
N GLN A 153 3.10 -12.29 13.95
CA GLN A 153 4.40 -12.97 14.07
C GLN A 153 5.34 -12.20 15.04
N LYS A 154 4.83 -11.71 16.17
CA LYS A 154 5.55 -10.79 17.08
C LYS A 154 6.96 -11.25 17.43
N GLU A 155 7.11 -12.47 17.92
CA GLU A 155 8.43 -12.99 18.33
C GLU A 155 9.40 -13.11 17.15
N ALA A 156 8.92 -13.60 16.00
CA ALA A 156 9.73 -13.74 14.80
C ALA A 156 10.10 -12.38 14.21
N ALA A 157 9.17 -11.41 14.22
CA ALA A 157 9.40 -10.05 13.75
C ALA A 157 10.45 -9.32 14.62
N LEU A 158 10.36 -9.39 15.93
CA LEU A 158 11.36 -8.79 16.83
C LEU A 158 12.74 -9.41 16.66
N LYS A 159 12.82 -10.74 16.51
CA LYS A 159 14.09 -11.41 16.22
C LYS A 159 14.66 -10.96 14.85
N ARG A 160 13.82 -10.88 13.83
CA ARG A 160 14.22 -10.41 12.49
C ARG A 160 14.67 -8.94 12.54
N ALA A 161 14.02 -8.10 13.32
CA ALA A 161 14.41 -6.70 13.53
C ALA A 161 15.84 -6.58 14.07
N GLU A 162 16.21 -7.41 15.05
CA GLU A 162 17.58 -7.45 15.60
C GLU A 162 18.61 -7.94 14.56
N GLU A 163 18.24 -8.89 13.70
CA GLU A 163 19.09 -9.37 12.61
C GLU A 163 19.30 -8.30 11.55
N VAL A 164 18.22 -7.63 11.13
CA VAL A 164 18.25 -6.57 10.12
C VAL A 164 19.02 -5.36 10.63
N GLN A 165 18.82 -4.95 11.90
CA GLN A 165 19.59 -3.86 12.49
C GLN A 165 21.10 -4.11 12.40
N LYS A 166 21.57 -5.31 12.70
CA LYS A 166 23.00 -5.65 12.57
C LYS A 166 23.52 -5.53 11.15
N LEU A 167 22.70 -5.94 10.15
CA LEU A 167 23.05 -5.82 8.73
C LEU A 167 23.10 -4.36 8.27
N ILE A 168 22.28 -3.50 8.85
CA ILE A 168 22.30 -2.06 8.62
C ILE A 168 23.57 -1.46 9.27
N ASP A 169 23.81 -1.78 10.53
CA ASP A 169 24.93 -1.23 11.30
C ASP A 169 26.31 -1.61 10.72
N ASP A 170 26.44 -2.81 10.14
CA ASP A 170 27.67 -3.24 9.48
C ASP A 170 27.77 -2.84 8.00
N GLY A 171 26.77 -2.15 7.47
CA GLY A 171 26.70 -1.65 6.09
C GLY A 171 26.46 -2.73 5.03
N THR A 172 26.08 -3.96 5.45
CA THR A 172 25.74 -5.07 4.53
C THR A 172 24.39 -4.85 3.86
N LEU A 173 23.45 -4.20 4.56
CA LEU A 173 22.11 -3.91 4.10
C LEU A 173 21.86 -2.40 4.12
N SER A 174 21.35 -1.90 3.01
CA SER A 174 20.91 -0.50 2.86
C SER A 174 19.75 -0.44 1.86
N GLY A 175 19.02 0.66 1.86
CA GLY A 175 17.94 0.90 0.91
C GLY A 175 16.60 1.21 1.60
N PRO A 176 15.61 1.65 0.82
CA PRO A 176 14.40 2.28 1.37
C PRO A 176 13.46 1.32 2.13
N LEU A 177 13.66 0.02 2.05
CA LEU A 177 12.86 -0.98 2.77
C LEU A 177 13.64 -1.69 3.88
N ALA A 178 14.89 -1.28 4.14
CA ALA A 178 15.71 -1.88 5.18
C ALA A 178 15.14 -1.57 6.57
N GLY A 179 14.71 -2.60 7.27
CA GLY A 179 14.11 -2.49 8.60
C GLY A 179 12.61 -2.15 8.64
N VAL A 180 11.99 -1.92 7.49
CA VAL A 180 10.59 -1.48 7.44
C VAL A 180 9.61 -2.64 7.69
N PRO A 181 8.65 -2.49 8.65
CA PRO A 181 7.62 -3.51 8.91
C PRO A 181 6.64 -3.66 7.75
N VAL A 182 6.20 -4.90 7.47
CA VAL A 182 5.25 -5.21 6.39
C VAL A 182 4.22 -6.25 6.79
N ALA A 183 2.99 -6.12 6.28
CA ALA A 183 1.97 -7.15 6.36
C ALA A 183 1.78 -7.86 5.01
N ILE A 184 1.54 -9.17 5.05
CA ILE A 184 1.43 -10.01 3.86
C ILE A 184 0.03 -10.61 3.77
N LYS A 185 -0.68 -10.38 2.66
CA LYS A 185 -1.99 -11.00 2.43
C LYS A 185 -1.92 -12.52 2.56
N ASP A 186 -2.91 -13.12 3.21
CA ASP A 186 -2.87 -14.52 3.63
C ASP A 186 -3.03 -15.55 2.50
N ASN A 187 -2.93 -15.13 1.26
CA ASN A 187 -2.80 -16.03 0.09
C ASN A 187 -1.38 -16.10 -0.49
N MET A 188 -0.41 -15.43 0.10
CA MET A 188 1.00 -15.55 -0.27
C MET A 188 1.72 -16.48 0.69
N CYS A 189 2.27 -17.57 0.18
CA CYS A 189 3.06 -18.51 0.97
C CYS A 189 4.22 -17.78 1.65
N THR A 190 4.35 -17.99 2.96
CA THR A 190 5.46 -17.49 3.79
C THR A 190 6.01 -18.69 4.53
N GLU A 191 7.27 -19.04 4.32
CA GLU A 191 7.88 -20.26 4.87
C GLU A 191 7.77 -20.30 6.40
N GLY A 192 7.28 -21.41 6.92
CA GLY A 192 7.11 -21.61 8.36
C GLY A 192 5.93 -20.86 8.99
N VAL A 193 5.21 -20.00 8.23
CA VAL A 193 4.07 -19.22 8.71
C VAL A 193 2.78 -19.77 8.12
N THR A 194 1.78 -20.06 8.97
CA THR A 194 0.48 -20.55 8.52
C THR A 194 -0.10 -19.62 7.44
N THR A 195 -0.49 -20.20 6.30
CA THR A 195 -1.07 -19.48 5.15
C THR A 195 -2.38 -20.15 4.77
N THR A 196 -3.49 -19.47 5.03
CA THR A 196 -4.82 -20.08 5.03
C THR A 196 -5.73 -19.63 3.90
N CYS A 197 -5.42 -18.55 3.19
CA CYS A 197 -6.35 -17.86 2.29
C CYS A 197 -7.67 -17.48 2.99
N SER A 198 -7.62 -17.20 4.28
CA SER A 198 -8.79 -16.96 5.14
C SER A 198 -9.84 -18.06 5.04
N SER A 199 -9.41 -19.32 4.84
CA SER A 199 -10.27 -20.50 4.65
C SER A 199 -9.99 -21.61 5.66
N LYS A 200 -11.04 -22.27 6.12
CA LYS A 200 -10.92 -23.47 6.97
C LYS A 200 -10.17 -24.59 6.27
N ILE A 201 -10.28 -24.72 4.94
CA ILE A 201 -9.61 -25.81 4.20
C ILE A 201 -8.09 -25.77 4.31
N LEU A 202 -7.49 -24.59 4.50
CA LEU A 202 -6.06 -24.38 4.69
C LEU A 202 -5.68 -23.93 6.10
N SER A 203 -6.57 -23.98 7.07
CA SER A 203 -6.35 -23.46 8.44
C SER A 203 -5.13 -24.06 9.16
N ASN A 204 -4.64 -25.19 8.72
CA ASN A 204 -3.48 -25.90 9.27
C ASN A 204 -2.31 -26.03 8.24
N PHE A 205 -2.35 -25.27 7.16
CA PHE A 205 -1.30 -25.34 6.13
C PHE A 205 -0.16 -24.40 6.47
N VAL A 206 1.04 -24.98 6.62
CA VAL A 206 2.30 -24.25 6.81
C VAL A 206 3.16 -24.49 5.59
N PRO A 207 3.44 -23.48 4.76
CA PRO A 207 4.29 -23.60 3.59
C PRO A 207 5.74 -23.92 3.96
N THR A 208 6.41 -24.69 3.09
CA THR A 208 7.84 -25.00 3.17
C THR A 208 8.69 -24.12 2.24
N PHE A 209 8.10 -23.03 1.76
CA PHE A 209 8.73 -22.05 0.88
C PHE A 209 7.95 -20.73 0.94
N SER A 210 8.61 -19.63 0.65
CA SER A 210 7.99 -18.31 0.51
C SER A 210 7.68 -17.98 -0.95
N ALA A 211 6.68 -17.11 -1.16
CA ALA A 211 6.41 -16.48 -2.44
C ALA A 211 7.59 -15.59 -2.86
N GLU A 212 7.87 -15.50 -4.17
CA GLU A 212 9.00 -14.70 -4.66
C GLU A 212 8.92 -13.23 -4.23
N ALA A 213 7.71 -12.64 -4.24
CA ALA A 213 7.51 -11.27 -3.76
C ALA A 213 7.88 -11.11 -2.28
N VAL A 214 7.57 -12.11 -1.44
CA VAL A 214 7.96 -12.12 -0.01
C VAL A 214 9.48 -12.24 0.13
N LEU A 215 10.11 -13.14 -0.62
CA LEU A 215 11.58 -13.31 -0.62
C LEU A 215 12.30 -12.02 -1.05
N ASN A 216 11.75 -11.29 -2.01
CA ASN A 216 12.33 -10.03 -2.46
C ASN A 216 12.24 -8.94 -1.38
N LEU A 217 11.12 -8.85 -0.65
CA LEU A 217 11.00 -7.95 0.50
C LEU A 217 11.95 -8.32 1.64
N GLU A 218 12.05 -9.62 1.97
CA GLU A 218 12.99 -10.10 3.00
C GLU A 218 14.45 -9.79 2.64
N LYS A 219 14.81 -9.89 1.35
CA LYS A 219 16.15 -9.50 0.85
C LYS A 219 16.39 -8.00 0.93
N ALA A 220 15.33 -7.19 0.72
CA ALA A 220 15.40 -5.75 0.90
C ALA A 220 15.44 -5.32 2.38
N GLY A 221 15.34 -6.28 3.31
CA GLY A 221 15.40 -6.03 4.75
C GLY A 221 14.07 -5.78 5.43
N ALA A 222 12.95 -5.94 4.73
CA ALA A 222 11.63 -5.79 5.34
C ALA A 222 11.37 -6.82 6.46
N VAL A 223 10.57 -6.42 7.45
CA VAL A 223 10.22 -7.24 8.61
C VAL A 223 8.74 -7.62 8.55
N VAL A 224 8.45 -8.91 8.36
CA VAL A 224 7.06 -9.40 8.27
C VAL A 224 6.40 -9.41 9.65
N ILE A 225 5.32 -8.60 9.81
CA ILE A 225 4.56 -8.47 11.06
C ILE A 225 3.50 -9.57 11.20
N GLY A 226 2.83 -9.93 10.09
CA GLY A 226 1.76 -10.91 10.11
C GLY A 226 1.11 -11.15 8.75
N LYS A 227 0.06 -11.99 8.78
CA LYS A 227 -0.76 -12.35 7.61
C LYS A 227 -2.10 -11.64 7.70
N THR A 228 -2.44 -10.83 6.68
CA THR A 228 -3.66 -10.04 6.69
C THR A 228 -4.88 -10.83 6.22
N ASN A 229 -6.01 -10.49 6.82
CA ASN A 229 -7.31 -11.08 6.50
C ASN A 229 -7.76 -10.74 5.07
N MET A 230 -8.62 -11.57 4.51
CA MET A 230 -9.06 -11.44 3.13
C MET A 230 -10.39 -12.18 2.91
N ASP A 231 -11.07 -11.91 1.81
CA ASP A 231 -12.13 -12.81 1.35
C ASP A 231 -11.57 -14.20 1.07
N GLU A 232 -12.31 -15.23 1.43
CA GLU A 232 -11.89 -16.63 1.30
C GLU A 232 -11.39 -16.94 -0.12
N PHE A 233 -10.13 -17.37 -0.28
CA PHE A 233 -9.45 -17.63 -1.56
C PHE A 233 -9.50 -16.45 -2.55
N ALA A 234 -9.51 -15.23 -2.06
CA ALA A 234 -9.66 -14.01 -2.85
C ALA A 234 -10.99 -13.93 -3.64
N MET A 235 -12.02 -14.62 -3.17
CA MET A 235 -13.35 -14.70 -3.81
C MET A 235 -14.38 -13.85 -3.07
N GLY A 236 -14.29 -12.56 -3.26
CA GLY A 236 -15.17 -11.55 -2.66
C GLY A 236 -14.63 -10.14 -2.90
N SER A 237 -15.38 -9.16 -2.44
CA SER A 237 -15.07 -7.74 -2.62
C SER A 237 -15.33 -6.93 -1.34
N THR A 238 -15.46 -7.61 -0.17
CA THR A 238 -15.85 -6.97 1.09
C THR A 238 -15.07 -7.43 2.31
N THR A 239 -14.33 -8.54 2.23
CA THR A 239 -13.62 -9.21 3.33
C THR A 239 -14.56 -9.68 4.46
N GLU A 240 -15.81 -9.95 4.12
CA GLU A 240 -16.82 -10.54 5.01
C GLU A 240 -16.88 -12.07 4.92
N THR A 241 -16.27 -12.67 3.87
CA THR A 241 -16.36 -14.12 3.62
C THR A 241 -15.25 -14.92 4.29
N SER A 242 -14.40 -14.27 5.09
CA SER A 242 -13.31 -14.91 5.82
C SER A 242 -13.82 -15.91 6.87
N TYR A 243 -13.15 -17.06 6.96
CA TYR A 243 -13.36 -18.02 8.04
C TYR A 243 -12.99 -17.47 9.43
N TYR A 244 -12.10 -16.46 9.47
CA TYR A 244 -11.59 -15.84 10.71
C TYR A 244 -12.40 -14.61 11.15
N GLY A 245 -13.54 -14.37 10.52
CA GLY A 245 -14.41 -13.23 10.78
C GLY A 245 -14.22 -12.08 9.79
N GLU A 246 -15.14 -11.14 9.83
CA GLU A 246 -15.15 -9.97 8.97
C GLU A 246 -14.07 -8.96 9.38
N THR A 247 -13.47 -8.28 8.41
CA THR A 247 -12.65 -7.10 8.65
C THR A 247 -13.50 -5.85 8.52
N LYS A 248 -13.27 -4.86 9.37
CA LYS A 248 -14.02 -3.59 9.39
C LYS A 248 -13.18 -2.44 8.84
N ASN A 249 -13.88 -1.43 8.32
CA ASN A 249 -13.22 -0.26 7.75
C ASN A 249 -12.76 0.71 8.86
N PRO A 250 -11.47 1.08 8.93
CA PRO A 250 -10.96 2.01 9.93
C PRO A 250 -11.57 3.43 9.87
N TRP A 251 -12.17 3.81 8.75
CA TRP A 251 -12.89 5.09 8.64
C TRP A 251 -14.26 5.04 9.32
N ASN A 252 -14.92 3.89 9.30
CA ASN A 252 -16.19 3.66 10.00
C ASN A 252 -16.39 2.15 10.20
N LEU A 253 -16.38 1.70 11.44
CA LEU A 253 -16.47 0.28 11.82
C LEU A 253 -17.79 -0.41 11.47
N GLU A 254 -18.81 0.35 11.02
CA GLU A 254 -20.05 -0.22 10.48
C GLU A 254 -19.96 -0.57 8.98
N HIS A 255 -18.83 -0.24 8.32
CA HIS A 255 -18.63 -0.39 6.89
C HIS A 255 -17.56 -1.44 6.57
N VAL A 256 -17.62 -1.99 5.35
CA VAL A 256 -16.64 -2.94 4.86
C VAL A 256 -15.34 -2.21 4.42
N PRO A 257 -14.16 -2.85 4.55
CA PRO A 257 -12.90 -2.28 4.04
C PRO A 257 -12.75 -2.48 2.52
N GLY A 258 -13.72 -3.16 1.88
CA GLY A 258 -13.56 -3.70 0.54
C GLY A 258 -12.84 -5.05 0.55
N GLY A 259 -12.49 -5.56 -0.62
CA GLY A 259 -11.85 -6.88 -0.77
C GLY A 259 -11.43 -7.20 -2.22
N SER A 260 -10.72 -8.28 -2.32
CA SER A 260 -10.41 -9.29 -1.28
C SER A 260 -9.19 -8.94 -0.42
N SER A 261 -8.42 -7.85 -0.67
CA SER A 261 -7.30 -7.43 0.17
C SER A 261 -7.74 -6.43 1.26
N GLY A 262 -8.96 -6.60 1.82
CA GLY A 262 -9.49 -5.66 2.81
C GLY A 262 -8.65 -5.59 4.08
N GLY A 263 -8.15 -6.70 4.60
CA GLY A 263 -7.23 -6.71 5.74
C GLY A 263 -5.93 -5.96 5.46
N SER A 264 -5.34 -6.10 4.25
CA SER A 264 -4.13 -5.36 3.88
C SER A 264 -4.38 -3.84 3.83
N CYS A 265 -5.51 -3.41 3.24
CA CYS A 265 -5.85 -1.99 3.16
C CYS A 265 -6.26 -1.41 4.52
N ALA A 266 -7.00 -2.19 5.33
CA ALA A 266 -7.40 -1.78 6.67
C ALA A 266 -6.19 -1.63 7.61
N ALA A 267 -5.24 -2.57 7.57
CA ALA A 267 -4.02 -2.51 8.37
C ALA A 267 -3.19 -1.23 8.08
N VAL A 268 -3.06 -0.86 6.79
CA VAL A 268 -2.39 0.39 6.40
C VAL A 268 -3.20 1.61 6.83
N ALA A 269 -4.52 1.61 6.62
CA ALA A 269 -5.38 2.73 6.98
C ALA A 269 -5.48 2.96 8.50
N ALA A 270 -5.36 1.90 9.31
CA ALA A 270 -5.36 1.94 10.78
C ALA A 270 -3.97 2.19 11.38
N LEU A 271 -2.92 2.38 10.54
CA LEU A 271 -1.52 2.53 10.95
C LEU A 271 -0.94 1.33 11.70
N GLU A 272 -1.48 0.14 11.52
CA GLU A 272 -0.94 -1.08 12.10
C GLU A 272 0.38 -1.48 11.44
N VAL A 273 0.54 -1.14 10.16
CA VAL A 273 1.79 -1.29 9.40
C VAL A 273 1.94 -0.14 8.40
N PRO A 274 3.16 0.25 8.03
CA PRO A 274 3.38 1.26 7.01
C PRO A 274 2.90 0.81 5.62
N TYR A 275 3.04 -0.46 5.28
CA TYR A 275 2.58 -1.00 4.02
C TYR A 275 2.23 -2.49 4.09
N ALA A 276 1.50 -2.94 3.08
CA ALA A 276 1.15 -4.34 2.94
C ALA A 276 1.23 -4.81 1.47
N LEU A 277 1.36 -6.11 1.27
CA LEU A 277 1.11 -6.72 -0.03
C LEU A 277 -0.35 -7.17 -0.13
N GLY A 278 -0.96 -6.88 -1.27
CA GLY A 278 -2.25 -7.38 -1.69
C GLY A 278 -2.16 -8.26 -2.94
N SER A 279 -3.28 -8.85 -3.34
CA SER A 279 -3.44 -9.52 -4.63
C SER A 279 -4.71 -9.04 -5.31
N ASP A 280 -4.68 -8.95 -6.65
CA ASP A 280 -5.75 -8.38 -7.46
C ASP A 280 -6.06 -9.30 -8.65
N THR A 281 -7.26 -9.87 -8.65
CA THR A 281 -7.77 -10.73 -9.71
C THR A 281 -8.84 -10.02 -10.54
N GLY A 282 -9.60 -9.12 -9.91
CA GLY A 282 -10.67 -8.35 -10.53
C GLY A 282 -10.87 -6.95 -9.93
N GLY A 283 -9.91 -6.47 -9.11
CA GLY A 283 -9.99 -5.20 -8.41
C GLY A 283 -9.54 -5.28 -6.96
N SER A 284 -9.11 -6.46 -6.50
CA SER A 284 -8.93 -6.77 -5.08
C SER A 284 -7.74 -6.08 -4.38
N ILE A 285 -7.00 -5.20 -5.05
CA ILE A 285 -6.11 -4.18 -4.46
C ILE A 285 -6.78 -2.81 -4.59
N ARG A 286 -7.24 -2.46 -5.78
CA ARG A 286 -7.67 -1.10 -6.15
C ARG A 286 -8.97 -0.68 -5.48
N GLN A 287 -9.97 -1.57 -5.43
CA GLN A 287 -11.26 -1.31 -4.80
C GLN A 287 -11.12 -1.14 -3.28
N PRO A 288 -10.48 -2.07 -2.52
CA PRO A 288 -10.31 -1.87 -1.09
C PRO A 288 -9.39 -0.69 -0.75
N SER A 289 -8.41 -0.34 -1.61
CA SER A 289 -7.64 0.90 -1.44
C SER A 289 -8.52 2.15 -1.51
N SER A 290 -9.49 2.18 -2.44
CA SER A 290 -10.48 3.25 -2.52
C SER A 290 -11.32 3.36 -1.24
N PHE A 291 -11.80 2.23 -0.72
CA PHE A 291 -12.68 2.21 0.46
C PHE A 291 -11.95 2.53 1.77
N CYS A 292 -10.67 2.19 1.86
CA CYS A 292 -9.85 2.46 3.03
C CYS A 292 -9.06 3.78 2.95
N GLY A 293 -9.17 4.53 1.84
CA GLY A 293 -8.48 5.81 1.69
C GLY A 293 -6.95 5.69 1.63
N VAL A 294 -6.44 4.61 1.03
CA VAL A 294 -5.03 4.32 0.83
C VAL A 294 -4.70 4.18 -0.66
N THR A 295 -3.43 4.13 -1.00
CA THR A 295 -2.96 3.93 -2.37
C THR A 295 -2.66 2.45 -2.62
N GLY A 296 -3.05 1.94 -3.79
CA GLY A 296 -2.77 0.56 -4.18
C GLY A 296 -2.48 0.41 -5.67
N ILE A 297 -1.43 -0.33 -6.01
CA ILE A 297 -1.03 -0.58 -7.40
C ILE A 297 -1.21 -2.05 -7.75
N LYS A 298 -1.99 -2.30 -8.80
CA LYS A 298 -1.98 -3.56 -9.53
C LYS A 298 -1.07 -3.38 -10.76
N PRO A 299 0.12 -3.98 -10.82
CA PRO A 299 0.97 -3.87 -12.00
C PRO A 299 0.42 -4.65 -13.20
N THR A 300 1.06 -4.51 -14.34
CA THR A 300 0.81 -5.34 -15.54
C THR A 300 0.97 -6.82 -15.19
N TYR A 301 0.09 -7.66 -15.74
CA TYR A 301 0.16 -9.11 -15.55
C TYR A 301 1.54 -9.65 -15.95
N GLY A 302 2.17 -10.37 -15.01
CA GLY A 302 3.52 -10.94 -15.18
C GLY A 302 4.67 -10.03 -14.74
N THR A 303 4.42 -8.79 -14.30
CA THR A 303 5.47 -7.89 -13.77
C THR A 303 6.02 -8.40 -12.44
N VAL A 304 5.17 -8.85 -11.53
CA VAL A 304 5.55 -9.49 -10.27
C VAL A 304 5.30 -10.98 -10.37
N SER A 305 6.27 -11.80 -9.95
CA SER A 305 6.13 -13.25 -9.95
C SER A 305 4.94 -13.70 -9.10
N ARG A 306 4.17 -14.65 -9.63
CA ARG A 306 3.08 -15.32 -8.91
C ARG A 306 3.51 -16.64 -8.24
N TYR A 307 4.79 -16.97 -8.26
CA TYR A 307 5.29 -18.14 -7.54
C TYR A 307 5.04 -17.97 -6.05
N GLY A 308 4.35 -18.94 -5.47
CA GLY A 308 3.94 -18.90 -4.05
C GLY A 308 2.66 -18.12 -3.77
N LEU A 309 2.03 -17.46 -4.76
CA LEU A 309 0.66 -16.96 -4.66
C LEU A 309 -0.32 -18.13 -4.84
N ILE A 310 -1.19 -18.37 -3.87
CA ILE A 310 -2.24 -19.38 -3.97
C ILE A 310 -3.28 -18.87 -4.97
N ALA A 311 -3.42 -19.60 -6.08
CA ALA A 311 -4.16 -19.12 -7.25
C ALA A 311 -5.68 -19.13 -7.07
N TYR A 312 -6.33 -18.02 -7.40
CA TYR A 312 -7.75 -17.93 -7.70
C TYR A 312 -7.99 -18.04 -9.22
N GLY A 313 -7.60 -17.03 -9.98
CA GLY A 313 -7.70 -16.99 -11.44
C GLY A 313 -6.32 -16.87 -12.08
N SER A 314 -5.75 -18.00 -12.54
CA SER A 314 -4.36 -18.06 -13.00
C SER A 314 -4.03 -17.11 -14.14
N SER A 315 -5.01 -16.73 -14.97
CA SER A 315 -4.84 -15.79 -16.09
C SER A 315 -5.12 -14.34 -15.73
N LEU A 316 -5.34 -14.04 -14.42
CA LEU A 316 -5.80 -12.74 -13.95
C LEU A 316 -5.06 -12.25 -12.70
N ASP A 317 -4.69 -13.18 -11.78
CA ASP A 317 -4.08 -12.85 -10.49
C ASP A 317 -2.79 -12.07 -10.63
N GLN A 318 -2.61 -11.03 -9.80
CA GLN A 318 -1.39 -10.26 -9.70
C GLN A 318 -1.16 -9.80 -8.27
N ILE A 319 0.10 -9.82 -7.80
CA ILE A 319 0.53 -9.24 -6.53
C ILE A 319 0.86 -7.76 -6.75
N GLY A 320 0.55 -6.93 -5.76
CA GLY A 320 0.93 -5.52 -5.76
C GLY A 320 0.91 -4.90 -4.37
N PRO A 321 1.54 -3.72 -4.24
CA PRO A 321 1.63 -2.99 -2.97
C PRO A 321 0.35 -2.24 -2.62
N VAL A 322 0.19 -2.06 -1.31
CA VAL A 322 -0.76 -1.15 -0.68
C VAL A 322 0.02 -0.33 0.35
N ALA A 323 -0.05 0.98 0.25
CA ALA A 323 0.61 1.90 1.16
C ALA A 323 -0.20 3.20 1.28
N LYS A 324 0.28 4.15 2.07
CA LYS A 324 -0.40 5.43 2.25
C LYS A 324 -0.37 6.31 1.01
N ASP A 325 0.74 6.29 0.26
CA ASP A 325 1.01 7.19 -0.83
C ASP A 325 1.59 6.50 -2.06
N VAL A 326 1.75 7.28 -3.12
CA VAL A 326 2.26 6.81 -4.42
C VAL A 326 3.75 6.51 -4.35
N THR A 327 4.52 7.25 -3.55
CA THR A 327 5.96 7.09 -3.39
C THR A 327 6.29 5.73 -2.79
N ASP A 328 5.63 5.40 -1.69
CA ASP A 328 5.77 4.11 -1.02
C ASP A 328 5.36 2.96 -1.95
N CYS A 329 4.20 3.09 -2.60
CA CYS A 329 3.75 2.07 -3.55
C CYS A 329 4.74 1.85 -4.71
N ALA A 330 5.35 2.90 -5.25
CA ALA A 330 6.36 2.79 -6.30
C ALA A 330 7.63 2.08 -5.80
N THR A 331 8.08 2.44 -4.59
CA THR A 331 9.26 1.86 -3.93
C THR A 331 9.06 0.36 -3.67
N ILE A 332 7.90 -0.02 -3.14
CA ILE A 332 7.59 -1.43 -2.86
C ILE A 332 7.44 -2.21 -4.17
N LEU A 333 6.78 -1.64 -5.18
CA LEU A 333 6.63 -2.27 -6.49
C LEU A 333 7.99 -2.56 -7.12
N GLU A 334 8.92 -1.60 -7.04
CA GLU A 334 10.31 -1.77 -7.51
C GLU A 334 10.99 -2.96 -6.81
N ALA A 335 10.87 -3.05 -5.50
CA ALA A 335 11.48 -4.12 -4.71
C ALA A 335 10.91 -5.52 -5.00
N ILE A 336 9.59 -5.64 -5.23
CA ILE A 336 8.95 -6.94 -5.48
C ILE A 336 8.98 -7.38 -6.96
N THR A 337 9.36 -6.48 -7.87
CA THR A 337 9.43 -6.78 -9.30
C THR A 337 10.70 -7.54 -9.65
N SER A 338 10.53 -8.75 -10.18
CA SER A 338 11.68 -9.57 -10.63
C SER A 338 11.25 -10.59 -11.67
N TYR A 339 12.18 -10.95 -12.58
CA TYR A 339 11.97 -12.09 -13.45
C TYR A 339 12.23 -13.40 -12.69
N ASP A 340 11.21 -14.25 -12.65
CA ASP A 340 11.28 -15.54 -11.95
C ASP A 340 11.02 -16.71 -12.90
N LYS A 341 12.02 -17.59 -13.04
CA LYS A 341 11.91 -18.81 -13.86
C LYS A 341 10.92 -19.84 -13.30
N LYS A 342 10.53 -19.73 -12.02
CA LYS A 342 9.54 -20.61 -11.38
C LYS A 342 8.11 -20.26 -11.76
N ASP A 343 7.88 -19.04 -12.27
CA ASP A 343 6.61 -18.59 -12.82
C ASP A 343 6.73 -18.38 -14.33
N SER A 344 6.09 -19.26 -15.11
CA SER A 344 6.09 -19.21 -16.57
C SER A 344 5.43 -17.96 -17.16
N THR A 345 4.68 -17.20 -16.34
CA THR A 345 4.03 -15.95 -16.76
C THR A 345 4.84 -14.71 -16.38
N SER A 346 5.92 -14.87 -15.62
CA SER A 346 6.81 -13.78 -15.26
C SER A 346 7.53 -13.22 -16.49
N VAL A 347 7.47 -11.90 -16.67
CA VAL A 347 8.03 -11.21 -17.83
C VAL A 347 9.37 -10.58 -17.46
N LYS A 348 10.37 -10.78 -18.33
CA LYS A 348 11.64 -10.07 -18.17
C LYS A 348 11.49 -8.65 -18.71
N ARG A 349 11.80 -7.67 -17.85
CA ARG A 349 11.79 -6.24 -18.22
C ARG A 349 13.01 -5.54 -17.64
N ASP A 350 13.43 -4.47 -18.28
CA ASP A 350 14.61 -3.68 -17.89
C ASP A 350 14.21 -2.32 -17.28
N ASP A 351 12.92 -1.95 -17.34
CA ASP A 351 12.35 -0.68 -16.85
C ASP A 351 11.62 -0.86 -15.52
N THR A 352 12.35 -1.30 -14.50
CA THR A 352 11.78 -1.61 -13.17
C THR A 352 12.04 -0.55 -12.12
N ASP A 353 12.72 0.53 -12.46
CA ASP A 353 13.02 1.69 -11.61
C ASP A 353 11.79 2.63 -11.52
N PHE A 354 10.74 2.16 -10.84
CA PHE A 354 9.45 2.86 -10.75
C PHE A 354 9.54 4.17 -9.98
N THR A 355 10.45 4.27 -9.03
CA THR A 355 10.72 5.50 -8.26
C THR A 355 11.22 6.65 -9.13
N SER A 356 11.83 6.37 -10.29
CA SER A 356 12.21 7.40 -11.26
C SER A 356 11.02 8.16 -11.86
N ALA A 357 9.81 7.60 -11.73
CA ALA A 357 8.57 8.22 -12.20
C ALA A 357 7.92 9.18 -11.17
N LEU A 358 8.51 9.34 -9.98
CA LEU A 358 8.03 10.28 -8.95
C LEU A 358 8.39 11.71 -9.33
N VAL A 359 7.74 12.21 -10.38
CA VAL A 359 7.97 13.54 -10.96
C VAL A 359 6.66 14.29 -10.99
N ASP A 360 6.62 15.48 -10.38
CA ASP A 360 5.45 16.35 -10.36
C ASP A 360 5.29 17.13 -11.68
N ASP A 361 5.03 16.40 -12.75
CA ASP A 361 4.76 16.97 -14.08
C ASP A 361 3.84 16.02 -14.89
N VAL A 362 2.72 16.56 -15.35
CA VAL A 362 1.77 15.87 -16.26
C VAL A 362 1.54 16.66 -17.57
N LYS A 363 2.35 17.66 -17.81
CA LYS A 363 2.19 18.54 -18.97
C LYS A 363 2.22 17.78 -20.28
N GLY A 364 1.13 17.92 -21.05
CA GLY A 364 0.97 17.29 -22.35
C GLY A 364 0.57 15.80 -22.30
N MET A 365 0.46 15.18 -21.13
CA MET A 365 -0.08 13.82 -21.00
C MET A 365 -1.54 13.81 -21.43
N ARG A 366 -1.93 12.84 -22.25
CA ARG A 366 -3.30 12.68 -22.73
C ARG A 366 -4.03 11.68 -21.85
N ILE A 367 -5.08 12.15 -21.19
CA ILE A 367 -5.91 11.36 -20.24
C ILE A 367 -7.28 11.17 -20.85
N GLY A 368 -7.68 9.91 -21.08
CA GLY A 368 -9.01 9.56 -21.57
C GLY A 368 -9.98 9.30 -20.43
N ILE A 369 -11.18 9.87 -20.48
CA ILE A 369 -12.28 9.59 -19.55
C ILE A 369 -13.35 8.78 -20.29
N PRO A 370 -13.53 7.47 -19.98
CA PRO A 370 -14.57 6.67 -20.59
C PRO A 370 -15.96 7.13 -20.14
N LYS A 371 -16.82 7.54 -21.07
CA LYS A 371 -18.22 7.92 -20.73
C LYS A 371 -18.99 6.79 -20.09
N ASP A 372 -18.68 5.53 -20.47
CA ASP A 372 -19.28 4.32 -19.90
C ASP A 372 -19.06 4.18 -18.39
N TYR A 373 -18.02 4.82 -17.84
CA TYR A 373 -17.72 4.77 -16.41
C TYR A 373 -18.55 5.79 -15.58
N PHE A 374 -19.18 6.76 -16.24
CA PHE A 374 -19.90 7.87 -15.60
C PHE A 374 -21.41 7.83 -15.86
N GLY A 375 -21.93 6.63 -16.19
CA GLY A 375 -23.33 6.37 -16.49
C GLY A 375 -24.19 6.08 -15.26
N GLU A 376 -25.31 5.39 -15.50
CA GLU A 376 -26.26 4.97 -14.47
C GLU A 376 -25.59 4.01 -13.46
N GLY A 377 -25.90 4.17 -12.17
CA GLY A 377 -25.38 3.34 -11.07
C GLY A 377 -24.12 3.91 -10.38
N LEU A 378 -23.49 4.94 -10.92
CA LEU A 378 -22.41 5.66 -10.23
C LEU A 378 -22.98 6.66 -9.24
N ASN A 379 -22.53 6.60 -7.98
CA ASN A 379 -22.89 7.58 -6.95
C ASN A 379 -22.47 9.00 -7.39
N PRO A 380 -23.35 10.01 -7.29
CA PRO A 380 -23.04 11.39 -7.70
C PRO A 380 -21.82 11.98 -6.99
N GLU A 381 -21.63 11.74 -5.69
CA GLU A 381 -20.48 12.26 -4.93
C GLU A 381 -19.16 11.63 -5.43
N VAL A 382 -19.17 10.33 -5.76
CA VAL A 382 -18.02 9.65 -6.38
C VAL A 382 -17.72 10.25 -7.76
N LYS A 383 -18.77 10.46 -8.58
CA LYS A 383 -18.64 11.09 -9.89
C LYS A 383 -17.98 12.47 -9.79
N ASP A 384 -18.50 13.31 -8.90
CA ASP A 384 -18.05 14.69 -8.75
C ASP A 384 -16.60 14.76 -8.25
N ALA A 385 -16.23 13.92 -7.28
CA ALA A 385 -14.86 13.83 -6.76
C ALA A 385 -13.85 13.38 -7.82
N VAL A 386 -14.19 12.35 -8.62
CA VAL A 386 -13.31 11.84 -9.67
C VAL A 386 -13.15 12.84 -10.82
N LEU A 387 -14.23 13.53 -11.21
CA LEU A 387 -14.15 14.58 -12.22
C LEU A 387 -13.38 15.81 -11.73
N ALA A 388 -13.49 16.15 -10.44
CA ALA A 388 -12.69 17.20 -9.84
C ALA A 388 -11.19 16.84 -9.85
N ALA A 389 -10.83 15.58 -9.60
CA ALA A 389 -9.44 15.11 -9.70
C ALA A 389 -8.92 15.18 -11.16
N ALA A 390 -9.74 14.83 -12.13
CA ALA A 390 -9.39 14.98 -13.55
C ALA A 390 -9.11 16.45 -13.92
N LYS A 391 -9.92 17.38 -13.38
CA LYS A 391 -9.73 18.81 -13.57
C LYS A 391 -8.43 19.32 -12.96
N VAL A 392 -8.03 18.82 -11.78
CA VAL A 392 -6.73 19.16 -11.17
C VAL A 392 -5.58 18.75 -12.09
N LEU A 393 -5.62 17.56 -12.69
CA LEU A 393 -4.59 17.14 -13.65
C LEU A 393 -4.60 18.00 -14.92
N GLU A 394 -5.77 18.42 -15.41
CA GLU A 394 -5.91 19.34 -16.54
C GLU A 394 -5.29 20.71 -16.19
N GLU A 395 -5.56 21.26 -15.01
CA GLU A 395 -4.97 22.52 -14.52
C GLU A 395 -3.43 22.43 -14.39
N LYS A 396 -2.88 21.24 -14.13
CA LYS A 396 -1.43 20.96 -14.16
C LYS A 396 -0.87 20.75 -15.58
N GLY A 397 -1.71 20.83 -16.60
CA GLY A 397 -1.29 20.84 -18.01
C GLY A 397 -1.48 19.52 -18.76
N ALA A 398 -2.17 18.53 -18.17
CA ALA A 398 -2.63 17.36 -18.89
C ALA A 398 -3.75 17.73 -19.91
N ILE A 399 -3.93 16.90 -20.94
CA ILE A 399 -5.01 17.04 -21.92
C ILE A 399 -6.06 15.99 -21.58
N VAL A 400 -7.21 16.43 -21.07
CA VAL A 400 -8.29 15.53 -20.63
C VAL A 400 -9.40 15.49 -21.68
N GLU A 401 -9.77 14.31 -22.16
CA GLU A 401 -10.79 14.13 -23.20
C GLU A 401 -11.73 12.97 -22.85
N GLU A 402 -13.03 13.17 -23.07
CA GLU A 402 -14.02 12.08 -22.98
C GLU A 402 -14.02 11.22 -24.23
N PHE A 403 -14.22 9.91 -24.06
CA PHE A 403 -14.35 8.97 -25.18
C PHE A 403 -15.29 7.80 -24.85
N ASP A 404 -15.66 7.03 -25.86
CA ASP A 404 -16.47 5.82 -25.69
C ASP A 404 -15.55 4.59 -25.70
N LEU A 405 -15.39 3.91 -24.54
CA LEU A 405 -14.60 2.69 -24.43
C LEU A 405 -15.36 1.48 -24.99
N GLY A 406 -16.67 1.42 -24.73
CA GLY A 406 -17.53 0.31 -25.10
C GLY A 406 -17.22 -0.98 -24.32
N LEU A 407 -18.07 -2.00 -24.48
CA LEU A 407 -17.88 -3.36 -23.94
C LEU A 407 -17.83 -3.49 -22.41
N VAL A 408 -17.83 -2.39 -21.62
CA VAL A 408 -17.78 -2.41 -20.16
C VAL A 408 -18.87 -3.29 -19.57
N LYS A 409 -20.09 -3.22 -20.10
CA LYS A 409 -21.24 -4.06 -19.68
C LYS A 409 -21.01 -5.57 -19.82
N TYR A 410 -20.04 -5.99 -20.63
CA TYR A 410 -19.71 -7.41 -20.80
C TYR A 410 -18.54 -7.87 -19.92
N ALA A 411 -17.85 -6.96 -19.24
CA ALA A 411 -16.68 -7.27 -18.43
C ALA A 411 -17.04 -8.20 -17.25
N ILE A 412 -18.08 -7.87 -16.49
CA ILE A 412 -18.52 -8.67 -15.33
C ILE A 412 -18.88 -10.10 -15.73
N PRO A 413 -19.81 -10.37 -16.68
CA PRO A 413 -20.14 -11.74 -17.04
C PRO A 413 -18.95 -12.50 -17.65
N ALA A 414 -18.09 -11.86 -18.45
CA ALA A 414 -16.91 -12.52 -19.00
C ALA A 414 -15.92 -12.90 -17.89
N TYR A 415 -15.69 -11.99 -16.95
CA TYR A 415 -14.79 -12.21 -15.81
C TYR A 415 -15.27 -13.40 -14.95
N TYR A 416 -16.53 -13.40 -14.51
CA TYR A 416 -17.00 -14.46 -13.61
C TYR A 416 -17.01 -15.83 -14.28
N VAL A 417 -17.30 -15.91 -15.58
CA VAL A 417 -17.19 -17.18 -16.32
C VAL A 417 -15.73 -17.67 -16.32
N ILE A 418 -14.77 -16.81 -16.66
CA ILE A 418 -13.34 -17.19 -16.70
C ILE A 418 -12.81 -17.49 -15.30
N ALA A 419 -13.04 -16.60 -14.35
CA ALA A 419 -12.53 -16.73 -12.99
C ALA A 419 -13.11 -17.97 -12.27
N CYS A 420 -14.41 -18.24 -12.41
CA CYS A 420 -15.01 -19.45 -11.84
C CYS A 420 -14.47 -20.74 -12.51
N ALA A 421 -14.27 -20.72 -13.82
CA ALA A 421 -13.69 -21.85 -14.54
C ALA A 421 -12.28 -22.18 -14.03
N GLU A 422 -11.44 -21.15 -13.92
CA GLU A 422 -10.06 -21.30 -13.41
C GLU A 422 -10.05 -21.70 -11.93
N ALA A 423 -10.92 -21.08 -11.09
CA ALA A 423 -11.06 -21.45 -9.68
C ALA A 423 -11.44 -22.92 -9.48
N SER A 424 -12.39 -23.43 -10.27
CA SER A 424 -12.81 -24.83 -10.16
C SER A 424 -11.65 -25.80 -10.40
N SER A 425 -10.73 -25.46 -11.31
CA SER A 425 -9.49 -26.22 -11.58
C SER A 425 -8.43 -26.00 -10.51
N ASN A 426 -8.17 -24.75 -10.13
CA ASN A 426 -7.13 -24.40 -9.16
C ASN A 426 -7.43 -24.95 -7.76
N LEU A 427 -8.68 -24.90 -7.31
CA LEU A 427 -9.07 -25.37 -5.98
C LEU A 427 -9.34 -26.88 -5.93
N ALA A 428 -9.26 -27.61 -7.05
CA ALA A 428 -9.40 -29.07 -7.08
C ALA A 428 -8.35 -29.79 -6.22
N ARG A 429 -7.17 -29.19 -6.04
CA ARG A 429 -6.04 -29.73 -5.27
C ARG A 429 -6.26 -29.72 -3.75
N PHE A 430 -7.18 -28.90 -3.25
CA PHE A 430 -7.48 -28.78 -1.81
C PHE A 430 -8.56 -29.79 -1.41
N ASP A 431 -8.13 -30.98 -1.05
CA ASP A 431 -8.97 -32.15 -0.81
C ASP A 431 -8.83 -32.78 0.60
N GLY A 432 -7.92 -32.22 1.42
CA GLY A 432 -7.63 -32.72 2.76
C GLY A 432 -6.84 -34.02 2.79
N VAL A 433 -6.20 -34.43 1.67
CA VAL A 433 -5.42 -35.68 1.60
C VAL A 433 -3.95 -35.43 1.89
N LYS A 434 -3.28 -34.55 1.14
CA LYS A 434 -1.86 -34.25 1.33
C LYS A 434 -1.62 -33.20 2.42
N TYR A 435 -2.48 -32.21 2.50
CA TYR A 435 -2.44 -31.09 3.45
C TYR A 435 -3.84 -30.47 3.60
N GLY A 436 -3.98 -29.56 4.54
CA GLY A 436 -5.22 -28.88 4.79
C GLY A 436 -6.19 -29.63 5.69
N TYR A 437 -7.39 -29.06 5.86
CA TYR A 437 -8.43 -29.63 6.67
C TYR A 437 -8.96 -30.94 6.10
N ARG A 438 -9.05 -31.97 6.96
CA ARG A 438 -9.72 -33.24 6.67
C ARG A 438 -10.86 -33.44 7.66
N THR A 439 -12.04 -33.83 7.16
CA THR A 439 -13.14 -34.25 8.03
C THR A 439 -12.71 -35.41 8.94
N LYS A 440 -13.18 -35.38 10.17
CA LYS A 440 -12.85 -36.42 11.16
C LYS A 440 -13.68 -37.68 10.98
N GLU A 441 -14.92 -37.55 10.44
CA GLU A 441 -15.90 -38.63 10.33
C GLU A 441 -16.28 -38.87 8.87
N TYR A 442 -15.88 -40.00 8.31
CA TYR A 442 -16.21 -40.35 6.93
C TYR A 442 -16.27 -41.87 6.72
N GLU A 443 -17.03 -42.30 5.72
CA GLU A 443 -17.12 -43.69 5.26
C GLU A 443 -16.54 -43.80 3.86
N GLY A 444 -15.32 -44.35 3.74
CA GLY A 444 -14.63 -44.52 2.48
C GLY A 444 -14.11 -43.21 1.88
N LEU A 445 -13.27 -43.37 0.86
CA LEU A 445 -12.49 -42.27 0.27
C LEU A 445 -13.38 -41.18 -0.36
N HIS A 446 -14.39 -41.57 -1.12
CA HIS A 446 -15.28 -40.61 -1.79
C HIS A 446 -16.01 -39.70 -0.80
N ASN A 447 -16.50 -40.29 0.30
CA ASN A 447 -17.19 -39.53 1.36
C ASN A 447 -16.21 -38.59 2.10
N MET A 448 -14.97 -39.02 2.30
CA MET A 448 -13.89 -38.17 2.87
C MET A 448 -13.65 -36.91 2.02
N TYR A 449 -13.48 -37.05 0.72
CA TYR A 449 -13.31 -35.89 -0.19
C TYR A 449 -14.51 -34.95 -0.13
N LYS A 450 -15.70 -35.52 -0.28
CA LYS A 450 -16.95 -34.74 -0.27
C LYS A 450 -17.12 -33.95 1.02
N LYS A 451 -16.97 -34.60 2.18
CA LYS A 451 -17.12 -33.96 3.49
C LYS A 451 -16.01 -32.91 3.74
N SER A 452 -14.74 -33.26 3.50
CA SER A 452 -13.63 -32.32 3.72
C SER A 452 -13.82 -31.04 2.94
N ARG A 453 -14.21 -31.11 1.67
CA ARG A 453 -14.46 -29.93 0.84
C ARG A 453 -15.74 -29.19 1.23
N SER A 454 -16.81 -29.90 1.59
CA SER A 454 -18.09 -29.28 2.03
C SER A 454 -17.95 -28.52 3.35
N GLU A 455 -17.14 -29.03 4.28
CA GLU A 455 -16.90 -28.46 5.60
C GLU A 455 -15.79 -27.39 5.58
N GLY A 456 -14.83 -27.55 4.66
CA GLY A 456 -13.62 -26.74 4.58
C GLY A 456 -13.78 -25.45 3.77
N PHE A 457 -14.64 -25.46 2.74
CA PHE A 457 -14.91 -24.27 1.92
C PHE A 457 -16.18 -23.54 2.36
N GLY A 458 -16.13 -22.22 2.35
CA GLY A 458 -17.26 -21.33 2.58
C GLY A 458 -18.27 -21.32 1.41
N PRO A 459 -19.44 -20.69 1.60
CA PRO A 459 -20.53 -20.69 0.62
C PRO A 459 -20.16 -20.09 -0.74
N GLU A 460 -19.45 -18.94 -0.75
CA GLU A 460 -19.08 -18.25 -2.00
C GLU A 460 -18.07 -19.06 -2.83
N VAL A 461 -17.06 -19.62 -2.19
CA VAL A 461 -16.08 -20.48 -2.86
C VAL A 461 -16.75 -21.70 -3.46
N LYS A 462 -17.66 -22.36 -2.73
CA LYS A 462 -18.45 -23.49 -3.26
C LYS A 462 -19.29 -23.09 -4.46
N ARG A 463 -19.93 -21.91 -4.43
CA ARG A 463 -20.71 -21.37 -5.54
C ARG A 463 -19.85 -21.22 -6.80
N ARG A 464 -18.66 -20.58 -6.67
CA ARG A 464 -17.76 -20.36 -7.81
C ARG A 464 -17.15 -21.65 -8.34
N ILE A 465 -16.83 -22.63 -7.50
CA ILE A 465 -16.38 -23.95 -7.93
C ILE A 465 -17.48 -24.65 -8.75
N MET A 466 -18.73 -24.61 -8.29
CA MET A 466 -19.86 -25.22 -9.01
C MET A 466 -20.14 -24.55 -10.34
N LEU A 467 -20.17 -23.21 -10.37
CA LEU A 467 -20.32 -22.44 -11.61
C LEU A 467 -19.19 -22.73 -12.60
N GLY A 468 -17.93 -22.78 -12.11
CA GLY A 468 -16.77 -23.12 -12.93
C GLY A 468 -16.87 -24.53 -13.54
N SER A 469 -17.25 -25.50 -12.74
CA SER A 469 -17.45 -26.87 -13.22
C SER A 469 -18.57 -26.95 -14.25
N PHE A 470 -19.64 -26.16 -14.08
CA PHE A 470 -20.74 -26.08 -15.05
C PHE A 470 -20.27 -25.48 -16.38
N VAL A 471 -19.60 -24.32 -16.39
CA VAL A 471 -19.18 -23.65 -17.63
C VAL A 471 -18.09 -24.39 -18.37
N LEU A 472 -17.35 -25.29 -17.69
CA LEU A 472 -16.35 -26.17 -18.33
C LEU A 472 -16.94 -27.52 -18.77
N SER A 473 -18.21 -27.82 -18.46
CA SER A 473 -18.81 -29.10 -18.80
C SER A 473 -19.14 -29.22 -20.30
N SER A 474 -19.26 -30.47 -20.76
CA SER A 474 -19.60 -30.77 -22.15
C SER A 474 -20.93 -30.11 -22.56
N GLY A 475 -20.94 -29.45 -23.71
CA GLY A 475 -22.08 -28.69 -24.23
C GLY A 475 -22.17 -27.23 -23.76
N TYR A 476 -21.48 -26.84 -22.69
CA TYR A 476 -21.45 -25.47 -22.18
C TYR A 476 -20.12 -24.75 -22.40
N TYR A 477 -19.04 -25.50 -22.58
CA TYR A 477 -17.69 -24.96 -22.77
C TYR A 477 -17.61 -23.91 -23.89
N ASP A 478 -18.13 -24.25 -25.09
CA ASP A 478 -18.11 -23.33 -26.24
C ASP A 478 -19.06 -22.15 -26.04
N ALA A 479 -20.23 -22.40 -25.45
CA ALA A 479 -21.27 -21.39 -25.29
C ALA A 479 -20.92 -20.33 -24.22
N TYR A 480 -20.16 -20.72 -23.19
CA TYR A 480 -19.82 -19.84 -22.06
C TYR A 480 -18.32 -19.54 -22.01
N TYR A 481 -17.47 -20.53 -21.81
CA TYR A 481 -16.05 -20.30 -21.55
C TYR A 481 -15.33 -19.73 -22.78
N LEU A 482 -15.43 -20.36 -23.95
CA LEU A 482 -14.81 -19.84 -25.17
C LEU A 482 -15.41 -18.49 -25.58
N LYS A 483 -16.70 -18.28 -25.36
CA LYS A 483 -17.34 -16.99 -25.61
C LYS A 483 -16.78 -15.91 -24.70
N ALA A 484 -16.59 -16.19 -23.41
CA ALA A 484 -15.99 -15.27 -22.44
C ALA A 484 -14.54 -14.92 -22.83
N LEU A 485 -13.72 -15.90 -23.28
CA LEU A 485 -12.36 -15.64 -23.78
C LEU A 485 -12.35 -14.72 -25.02
N ARG A 486 -13.34 -14.87 -25.93
CA ARG A 486 -13.50 -13.96 -27.08
C ARG A 486 -13.86 -12.55 -26.63
N VAL A 487 -14.74 -12.42 -25.64
CA VAL A 487 -15.09 -11.12 -25.05
C VAL A 487 -13.87 -10.49 -24.36
N LYS A 488 -13.08 -11.28 -23.61
CA LYS A 488 -11.80 -10.84 -23.03
C LYS A 488 -10.88 -10.22 -24.11
N ALA A 489 -10.72 -10.89 -25.25
CA ALA A 489 -9.91 -10.38 -26.36
C ALA A 489 -10.46 -9.08 -26.96
N LEU A 490 -11.79 -8.94 -27.06
CA LEU A 490 -12.42 -7.71 -27.55
C LEU A 490 -12.26 -6.55 -26.56
N ILE A 491 -12.35 -6.82 -25.24
CA ILE A 491 -12.08 -5.82 -24.19
C ILE A 491 -10.63 -5.36 -24.28
N LYS A 492 -9.65 -6.30 -24.39
CA LYS A 492 -8.25 -5.92 -24.59
C LYS A 492 -8.07 -5.02 -25.79
N LYS A 493 -8.68 -5.38 -26.94
CA LYS A 493 -8.61 -4.57 -28.15
C LYS A 493 -9.20 -3.17 -27.96
N ALA A 494 -10.30 -3.01 -27.22
CA ALA A 494 -10.89 -1.70 -26.95
C ALA A 494 -9.94 -0.79 -26.16
N PHE A 495 -9.21 -1.36 -25.17
CA PHE A 495 -8.15 -0.65 -24.46
C PHE A 495 -6.96 -0.31 -25.38
N ASP A 496 -6.52 -1.25 -26.23
CA ASP A 496 -5.43 -1.00 -27.20
C ASP A 496 -5.77 0.16 -28.14
N ASP A 497 -7.02 0.20 -28.64
CA ASP A 497 -7.52 1.28 -29.49
C ASP A 497 -7.59 2.64 -28.73
N ALA A 498 -7.88 2.61 -27.41
CA ALA A 498 -7.85 3.80 -26.55
C ALA A 498 -6.40 4.27 -26.31
N PHE A 499 -5.49 3.37 -25.97
CA PHE A 499 -4.07 3.70 -25.71
C PHE A 499 -3.30 4.13 -26.96
N ALA A 500 -3.84 3.89 -28.16
CA ALA A 500 -3.32 4.52 -29.37
C ALA A 500 -3.50 6.06 -29.39
N LYS A 501 -4.35 6.61 -28.51
CA LYS A 501 -4.69 8.05 -28.42
C LYS A 501 -4.33 8.66 -27.08
N TYR A 502 -4.42 7.89 -26.00
CA TYR A 502 -4.27 8.35 -24.61
C TYR A 502 -3.07 7.68 -23.96
N ASP A 503 -2.37 8.41 -23.10
CA ASP A 503 -1.29 7.87 -22.28
C ASP A 503 -1.83 7.06 -21.11
N MET A 504 -3.02 7.41 -20.62
CA MET A 504 -3.73 6.73 -19.55
C MET A 504 -5.23 6.98 -19.60
N ILE A 505 -5.97 6.17 -18.85
CA ILE A 505 -7.41 6.29 -18.68
C ILE A 505 -7.69 6.59 -17.21
N LEU A 506 -8.58 7.55 -16.94
CA LEU A 506 -9.01 7.94 -15.61
C LEU A 506 -10.48 7.58 -15.39
N GLY A 507 -10.79 7.04 -14.23
CA GLY A 507 -12.15 6.73 -13.83
C GLY A 507 -12.28 6.48 -12.32
N PRO A 508 -13.49 6.17 -11.82
CA PRO A 508 -13.69 5.77 -10.44
C PRO A 508 -13.09 4.38 -10.18
N ALA A 509 -12.62 4.13 -8.95
CA ALA A 509 -12.17 2.80 -8.54
C ALA A 509 -13.35 1.88 -8.13
N ALA A 510 -14.43 2.47 -7.64
CA ALA A 510 -15.66 1.79 -7.27
C ALA A 510 -16.89 2.67 -7.54
N PRO A 511 -18.10 2.09 -7.70
CA PRO A 511 -19.31 2.87 -8.01
C PRO A 511 -19.84 3.67 -6.82
N THR A 512 -19.49 3.29 -5.60
CA THR A 512 -19.91 3.90 -4.34
C THR A 512 -18.72 4.02 -3.40
N THR A 513 -18.87 4.72 -2.29
CA THR A 513 -18.04 4.56 -1.09
C THR A 513 -18.33 3.19 -0.43
N ALA A 514 -17.59 2.86 0.63
CA ALA A 514 -17.72 1.59 1.32
C ALA A 514 -19.17 1.32 1.77
N PRO A 515 -19.83 0.22 1.36
CA PRO A 515 -21.15 -0.16 1.85
C PRO A 515 -21.08 -0.63 3.31
N LYS A 516 -22.25 -0.70 3.97
CA LYS A 516 -22.33 -1.23 5.32
C LYS A 516 -22.08 -2.75 5.35
N LEU A 517 -21.59 -3.23 6.49
CA LEU A 517 -21.44 -4.64 6.78
C LEU A 517 -22.79 -5.37 6.61
N GLY A 518 -22.76 -6.53 5.97
CA GLY A 518 -23.93 -7.36 5.68
C GLY A 518 -24.74 -6.95 4.44
N GLU A 519 -24.59 -5.75 3.94
CA GLU A 519 -25.37 -5.26 2.79
C GLU A 519 -25.08 -6.05 1.50
N SER A 520 -23.81 -6.22 1.18
CA SER A 520 -23.35 -6.90 -0.04
C SER A 520 -23.58 -8.42 0.02
N LEU A 521 -23.69 -9.01 1.20
CA LEU A 521 -23.94 -10.46 1.36
C LEU A 521 -25.38 -10.85 1.04
N GLN A 522 -26.33 -9.91 1.09
CA GLN A 522 -27.75 -10.17 0.82
C GLN A 522 -28.02 -10.40 -0.68
N ASP A 523 -27.23 -9.79 -1.55
CA ASP A 523 -27.33 -9.94 -3.00
C ASP A 523 -25.94 -10.07 -3.65
N ALA A 524 -25.64 -11.27 -4.15
CA ALA A 524 -24.38 -11.54 -4.84
C ALA A 524 -24.18 -10.66 -6.09
N ILE A 525 -25.24 -10.20 -6.73
CA ILE A 525 -25.15 -9.34 -7.93
C ILE A 525 -24.67 -7.96 -7.52
N SER A 526 -25.17 -7.41 -6.42
CA SER A 526 -24.71 -6.12 -5.87
C SER A 526 -23.23 -6.16 -5.53
N MET A 527 -22.74 -7.23 -4.90
CA MET A 527 -21.32 -7.45 -4.64
C MET A 527 -20.50 -7.46 -5.95
N TYR A 528 -21.00 -8.16 -6.99
CA TYR A 528 -20.31 -8.27 -8.28
C TYR A 528 -20.28 -6.95 -9.05
N LEU A 529 -21.31 -6.11 -8.92
CA LEU A 529 -21.36 -4.80 -9.54
C LEU A 529 -20.36 -3.80 -8.91
N GLY A 530 -19.96 -4.01 -7.66
CA GLY A 530 -18.94 -3.21 -7.00
C GLY A 530 -17.59 -3.18 -7.73
N ASP A 531 -17.28 -4.20 -8.54
CA ASP A 531 -16.01 -4.34 -9.26
C ASP A 531 -16.09 -3.89 -10.74
N ILE A 532 -17.19 -3.24 -11.17
CA ILE A 532 -17.47 -2.94 -12.58
C ILE A 532 -16.35 -2.16 -13.28
N TYR A 533 -15.67 -1.26 -12.56
CA TYR A 533 -14.61 -0.40 -13.13
C TYR A 533 -13.21 -1.03 -13.06
N THR A 534 -13.03 -2.07 -12.27
CA THR A 534 -11.72 -2.69 -12.04
C THR A 534 -11.51 -3.98 -12.84
N ILE A 535 -12.56 -4.76 -13.05
CA ILE A 535 -12.52 -6.08 -13.71
C ILE A 535 -11.97 -6.02 -15.14
N SER A 536 -12.36 -5.01 -15.92
CA SER A 536 -11.92 -4.87 -17.32
C SER A 536 -10.40 -4.72 -17.44
N VAL A 537 -9.77 -4.09 -16.45
CA VAL A 537 -8.32 -3.89 -16.36
C VAL A 537 -7.58 -5.22 -16.21
N ASN A 538 -8.12 -6.14 -15.37
CA ASN A 538 -7.56 -7.50 -15.21
C ASN A 538 -7.78 -8.34 -16.47
N LEU A 539 -8.97 -8.28 -17.08
CA LEU A 539 -9.24 -8.98 -18.34
C LEU A 539 -8.28 -8.55 -19.46
N ALA A 540 -7.92 -7.28 -19.50
CA ALA A 540 -6.97 -6.75 -20.48
C ALA A 540 -5.50 -6.91 -20.05
N GLY A 541 -5.20 -7.36 -18.83
CA GLY A 541 -3.83 -7.55 -18.32
C GLY A 541 -3.08 -6.26 -17.98
N LEU A 542 -3.79 -5.12 -17.89
CA LEU A 542 -3.25 -3.76 -17.78
C LEU A 542 -2.85 -3.42 -16.34
N PRO A 543 -1.92 -2.47 -16.12
CA PRO A 543 -1.66 -1.90 -14.81
C PRO A 543 -2.74 -0.89 -14.43
N GLY A 544 -2.94 -0.72 -13.12
CA GLY A 544 -3.83 0.29 -12.57
C GLY A 544 -3.42 0.69 -11.16
N ILE A 545 -3.54 1.96 -10.86
CA ILE A 545 -3.34 2.53 -9.53
C ILE A 545 -4.65 3.12 -9.03
N SER A 546 -4.99 2.87 -7.77
CA SER A 546 -6.09 3.53 -7.07
C SER A 546 -5.51 4.38 -5.95
N LEU A 547 -5.98 5.60 -5.83
CA LEU A 547 -5.58 6.51 -4.76
C LEU A 547 -6.76 7.40 -4.34
N PRO A 548 -6.78 7.91 -3.09
CA PRO A 548 -7.88 8.74 -2.60
C PRO A 548 -8.02 10.02 -3.42
N CYS A 549 -9.26 10.47 -3.71
CA CYS A 549 -9.53 11.75 -4.37
C CYS A 549 -10.55 12.64 -3.64
N GLY A 550 -11.13 12.19 -2.56
CA GLY A 550 -12.07 12.93 -1.74
C GLY A 550 -12.73 12.04 -0.69
N THR A 551 -13.74 12.59 -0.04
CA THR A 551 -14.65 11.87 0.86
C THR A 551 -16.09 12.20 0.49
N ASP A 552 -17.01 11.28 0.80
CA ASP A 552 -18.44 11.54 0.69
C ASP A 552 -18.99 12.38 1.85
N SER A 553 -20.28 12.66 1.83
CA SER A 553 -20.98 13.43 2.89
C SER A 553 -20.99 12.75 4.25
N GLN A 554 -20.62 11.46 4.33
CA GLN A 554 -20.47 10.70 5.57
C GLN A 554 -19.02 10.62 6.05
N GLY A 555 -18.06 11.20 5.30
CA GLY A 555 -16.63 11.16 5.59
C GLY A 555 -15.94 9.87 5.13
N LEU A 556 -16.60 9.03 4.32
CA LEU A 556 -16.00 7.82 3.77
C LEU A 556 -15.14 8.14 2.53
N PRO A 557 -13.98 7.51 2.36
CA PRO A 557 -13.08 7.79 1.26
C PRO A 557 -13.67 7.48 -0.12
N ILE A 558 -13.28 8.29 -1.09
CA ILE A 558 -13.53 8.10 -2.52
C ILE A 558 -12.18 7.95 -3.22
N GLY A 559 -12.03 6.87 -4.01
CA GLY A 559 -10.82 6.62 -4.80
C GLY A 559 -11.03 6.85 -6.29
N LEU A 560 -10.06 7.52 -6.91
CA LEU A 560 -9.90 7.52 -8.38
C LEU A 560 -9.05 6.34 -8.80
N GLN A 561 -9.16 5.93 -10.06
CA GLN A 561 -8.32 4.94 -10.69
C GLN A 561 -7.64 5.52 -11.95
N LEU A 562 -6.31 5.35 -12.06
CA LEU A 562 -5.58 5.56 -13.30
C LEU A 562 -5.17 4.21 -13.89
N ILE A 563 -5.46 4.01 -15.18
CA ILE A 563 -5.18 2.77 -15.91
C ILE A 563 -4.16 3.09 -16.99
N GLY A 564 -3.07 2.36 -17.05
CA GLY A 564 -2.03 2.47 -18.06
C GLY A 564 -2.11 1.36 -19.12
N ASP A 565 -1.41 1.55 -20.24
CA ASP A 565 -1.15 0.46 -21.16
C ASP A 565 -0.18 -0.57 -20.54
N CYS A 566 -0.09 -1.76 -21.11
CA CYS A 566 0.82 -2.80 -20.63
C CYS A 566 2.24 -2.26 -20.47
N PHE A 567 2.83 -2.50 -19.29
CA PHE A 567 4.18 -2.08 -18.92
C PHE A 567 4.40 -0.54 -18.88
N GLN A 568 3.31 0.24 -18.77
CA GLN A 568 3.38 1.70 -18.59
C GLN A 568 3.06 2.13 -17.14
N GLU A 569 3.48 1.34 -16.15
CA GLU A 569 3.32 1.67 -14.73
C GLU A 569 3.88 3.05 -14.40
N LYS A 570 5.04 3.41 -14.96
CA LYS A 570 5.69 4.70 -14.73
C LYS A 570 4.80 5.89 -15.09
N LYS A 571 4.03 5.81 -16.18
CA LYS A 571 3.13 6.90 -16.57
C LYS A 571 2.01 7.12 -15.56
N ILE A 572 1.38 6.04 -15.09
CA ILE A 572 0.30 6.14 -14.10
C ILE A 572 0.85 6.53 -12.72
N ILE A 573 2.03 6.09 -12.34
CA ILE A 573 2.73 6.51 -11.12
C ILE A 573 3.04 8.01 -11.18
N GLN A 574 3.58 8.52 -12.28
CA GLN A 574 3.88 9.94 -12.46
C GLN A 574 2.63 10.82 -12.34
N ALA A 575 1.52 10.44 -13.00
CA ALA A 575 0.27 11.18 -12.90
C ALA A 575 -0.37 11.11 -11.51
N ALA A 576 -0.35 9.92 -10.89
CA ALA A 576 -0.83 9.72 -9.54
C ALA A 576 -0.01 10.56 -8.53
N TYR A 577 1.31 10.53 -8.63
CA TYR A 577 2.21 11.33 -7.80
C TYR A 577 1.95 12.83 -7.98
N SER A 578 1.80 13.29 -9.23
CA SER A 578 1.52 14.69 -9.51
C SER A 578 0.17 15.14 -8.93
N PHE A 579 -0.87 14.30 -9.01
CA PHE A 579 -2.16 14.57 -8.37
C PHE A 579 -2.04 14.61 -6.85
N GLU A 580 -1.35 13.63 -6.26
CA GLU A 580 -1.17 13.51 -4.81
C GLU A 580 -0.50 14.75 -4.19
N GLN A 581 0.48 15.38 -4.88
CA GLN A 581 1.14 16.61 -4.41
C GLN A 581 0.19 17.82 -4.25
N THR A 582 -1.03 17.74 -4.77
CA THR A 582 -2.02 18.83 -4.67
C THR A 582 -2.89 18.77 -3.42
N ARG A 583 -2.74 17.74 -2.60
CA ARG A 583 -3.64 17.48 -1.47
C ARG A 583 -2.90 16.93 -0.26
N PRO A 584 -3.31 17.30 0.98
CA PRO A 584 -2.78 16.67 2.18
C PRO A 584 -3.32 15.23 2.28
N TYR A 585 -2.52 14.35 2.87
CA TYR A 585 -2.98 13.02 3.28
C TYR A 585 -4.08 13.14 4.35
N GLN A 586 -5.07 12.27 4.30
CA GLN A 586 -6.13 12.17 5.30
C GLN A 586 -6.00 10.87 6.08
N HIS A 587 -5.97 10.99 7.39
CA HIS A 587 -5.95 9.85 8.30
C HIS A 587 -7.35 9.31 8.58
N SER A 588 -7.46 7.99 8.76
CA SER A 588 -8.70 7.42 9.28
C SER A 588 -8.91 7.85 10.74
N PRO A 589 -10.17 8.00 11.20
CA PRO A 589 -10.42 8.35 12.60
C PRO A 589 -9.80 7.35 13.60
N LEU A 590 -9.76 6.07 13.24
CA LEU A 590 -9.21 5.02 14.11
C LEU A 590 -7.68 5.06 14.20
N SER A 591 -6.99 5.58 13.19
CA SER A 591 -5.54 5.72 13.21
C SER A 591 -5.04 6.75 14.24
N LEU A 592 -5.92 7.68 14.64
CA LEU A 592 -5.63 8.75 15.59
C LEU A 592 -6.09 8.42 17.03
N ALA A 593 -6.60 7.20 17.25
CA ALA A 593 -7.14 6.76 18.56
C ALA A 593 -5.99 6.14 19.47
#